data_caae452e5903c0850f67a9706fceab53
#
_entry.id   caae452e5903c0850f67a9706fceab53
#
_cell.length_a   1.000
_cell.length_b   1.000
_cell.length_c   1.000
_cell.angle_alpha   90.00
_cell.angle_beta   90.00
_cell.angle_gamma   90.00
#
_symmetry.space_group_name_H-M   'P 1'
#
loop_
_entity.id
_entity.type
_entity.pdbx_description
1 polymer ?
#
loop_
_entity_poly.entity_id
_entity_poly.type
_entity_poly.pdbx_seq_one_letter_code
_entity_poly.pdbx_strand_id
1 'polypeptide(L)'
;LDIYIRRLKDTKIIIIGGGAAGFFAAINLAILKPKLQIEIVEKSTKLLSKVKISGGGRCNVTNFCLDNAILSANYPRGNKELRQLFSNFSVQDTMNWFQNQEVPLKIEDDGRVFPLSNDSQSIIDCFLRLCEKYNIKITTQCEVFAIEPGKNNFTLKTSQGIFNANHVICCIGGHAKLGSYQFIANLGHKIISPIPSLFTFNLTKHPINKELQGISVTDAEVKVDGIKLVSRGPVLITHWGFSGPAVLKLSAFGAKELFEKDYNCSFSIKWLGGLSYSEIENLVFELQKTKHTALPYSNPLNGLPKRLWEY
;
A
#
# COMPACT_ATOMS: atom_id res chain seq x y z
N LEU A 1 41.73 -15.73 4.79
CA LEU A 1 40.67 -15.06 5.62
C LEU A 1 40.87 -13.53 5.60
N ASP A 2 42.08 -13.03 5.81
CA ASP A 2 42.40 -11.59 5.82
C ASP A 2 42.13 -10.88 4.51
N ILE A 3 42.40 -11.51 3.36
CA ILE A 3 42.11 -10.94 2.03
C ILE A 3 40.60 -10.84 1.78
N TYR A 4 39.83 -11.82 2.23
CA TYR A 4 38.37 -11.82 2.13
C TYR A 4 37.74 -10.76 3.06
N ILE A 5 38.31 -10.64 4.28
CA ILE A 5 37.90 -9.65 5.26
C ILE A 5 38.24 -8.22 4.81
N ARG A 6 39.40 -7.99 4.16
CA ARG A 6 39.77 -6.71 3.55
C ARG A 6 38.85 -6.37 2.38
N ARG A 7 38.53 -7.33 1.49
CA ARG A 7 37.60 -7.12 0.37
C ARG A 7 36.21 -6.68 0.81
N LEU A 8 35.72 -7.17 1.95
CA LEU A 8 34.42 -6.72 2.48
C LEU A 8 34.46 -5.30 3.07
N LYS A 9 35.61 -4.89 3.66
CA LYS A 9 35.79 -3.53 4.21
C LYS A 9 35.74 -2.44 3.13
N ASP A 10 36.14 -2.79 1.91
CA ASP A 10 36.18 -1.86 0.77
C ASP A 10 34.91 -1.95 -0.10
N THR A 11 33.94 -2.82 0.26
CA THR A 11 32.71 -2.96 -0.49
C THR A 11 31.70 -1.90 -0.09
N LYS A 12 31.44 -0.97 -1.00
CA LYS A 12 30.45 0.09 -0.83
C LYS A 12 29.12 -0.29 -1.49
N ILE A 13 28.03 -0.16 -0.74
CA ILE A 13 26.65 -0.34 -1.22
C ILE A 13 25.92 0.99 -1.13
N ILE A 14 25.35 1.43 -2.24
CA ILE A 14 24.45 2.58 -2.28
C ILE A 14 23.02 2.11 -2.42
N ILE A 15 22.16 2.62 -1.54
CA ILE A 15 20.70 2.35 -1.54
C ILE A 15 20.01 3.65 -1.97
N ILE A 16 19.30 3.59 -3.09
CA ILE A 16 18.60 4.75 -3.65
C ILE A 16 17.16 4.78 -3.13
N GLY A 17 16.86 5.77 -2.29
CA GLY A 17 15.55 6.00 -1.69
C GLY A 17 15.51 5.84 -0.18
N GLY A 18 15.24 6.94 0.52
CA GLY A 18 15.11 7.05 1.98
C GLY A 18 13.71 6.72 2.52
N GLY A 19 13.03 5.74 1.91
CA GLY A 19 11.77 5.18 2.37
C GLY A 19 11.93 3.91 3.21
N ALA A 20 10.83 3.29 3.63
CA ALA A 20 10.83 2.08 4.47
C ALA A 20 11.71 0.96 3.89
N ALA A 21 11.59 0.69 2.58
CA ALA A 21 12.37 -0.37 1.93
C ALA A 21 13.87 -0.09 1.95
N GLY A 22 14.28 1.17 1.74
CA GLY A 22 15.70 1.56 1.78
C GLY A 22 16.30 1.44 3.16
N PHE A 23 15.61 1.93 4.18
CA PHE A 23 16.05 1.80 5.56
C PHE A 23 16.10 0.33 6.01
N PHE A 24 15.06 -0.44 5.71
CA PHE A 24 15.01 -1.85 6.06
C PHE A 24 16.16 -2.65 5.40
N ALA A 25 16.40 -2.41 4.11
CA ALA A 25 17.51 -3.04 3.39
C ALA A 25 18.87 -2.66 3.98
N ALA A 26 19.11 -1.37 4.24
CA ALA A 26 20.37 -0.88 4.80
C ALA A 26 20.68 -1.49 6.17
N ILE A 27 19.71 -1.49 7.07
CA ILE A 27 19.85 -2.00 8.43
C ILE A 27 20.12 -3.50 8.44
N ASN A 28 19.33 -4.28 7.67
CA ASN A 28 19.53 -5.72 7.63
C ASN A 28 20.86 -6.12 6.97
N LEU A 29 21.31 -5.39 5.95
CA LEU A 29 22.64 -5.57 5.38
C LEU A 29 23.74 -5.28 6.42
N ALA A 30 23.62 -4.22 7.19
CA ALA A 30 24.59 -3.89 8.23
C ALA A 30 24.62 -4.94 9.36
N ILE A 31 23.47 -5.47 9.75
CA ILE A 31 23.36 -6.57 10.72
C ILE A 31 24.06 -7.84 10.20
N LEU A 32 23.75 -8.21 8.94
CA LEU A 32 24.28 -9.44 8.34
C LEU A 32 25.76 -9.35 7.96
N LYS A 33 26.24 -8.16 7.59
CA LYS A 33 27.58 -7.89 7.08
C LYS A 33 28.14 -6.59 7.66
N PRO A 34 28.55 -6.54 8.92
CA PRO A 34 28.94 -5.32 9.63
C PRO A 34 30.15 -4.56 9.05
N LYS A 35 30.85 -5.16 8.08
CA LYS A 35 32.03 -4.55 7.43
C LYS A 35 31.72 -3.82 6.14
N LEU A 36 30.49 -3.87 5.64
CA LEU A 36 30.09 -3.14 4.46
C LEU A 36 29.99 -1.63 4.72
N GLN A 37 30.39 -0.84 3.75
CA GLN A 37 30.09 0.60 3.74
C GLN A 37 28.72 0.81 3.09
N ILE A 38 27.72 1.21 3.87
CA ILE A 38 26.36 1.37 3.41
C ILE A 38 25.98 2.85 3.42
N GLU A 39 25.45 3.34 2.31
CA GLU A 39 24.97 4.71 2.17
C GLU A 39 23.58 4.75 1.55
N ILE A 40 22.63 5.39 2.24
CA ILE A 40 21.29 5.71 1.70
C ILE A 40 21.36 7.08 1.04
N VAL A 41 20.95 7.18 -0.22
CA VAL A 41 20.81 8.46 -0.94
C VAL A 41 19.31 8.74 -1.17
N GLU A 42 18.87 9.93 -0.77
CA GLU A 42 17.47 10.35 -0.88
C GLU A 42 17.38 11.72 -1.57
N LYS A 43 16.53 11.86 -2.58
CA LYS A 43 16.39 13.09 -3.36
C LYS A 43 15.77 14.26 -2.59
N SER A 44 14.93 13.97 -1.61
CA SER A 44 14.23 14.97 -0.79
C SER A 44 14.96 15.24 0.53
N THR A 45 14.51 16.27 1.24
CA THR A 45 14.96 16.53 2.62
C THR A 45 14.27 15.63 3.63
N LYS A 46 13.12 15.02 3.25
CA LYS A 46 12.24 14.26 4.15
C LYS A 46 12.46 12.76 3.99
N LEU A 47 12.98 12.14 5.02
CA LEU A 47 13.08 10.69 5.11
C LEU A 47 11.75 10.08 5.57
N LEU A 48 11.49 8.84 5.17
CA LEU A 48 10.37 8.01 5.66
C LEU A 48 8.99 8.71 5.55
N SER A 49 8.81 9.64 4.61
CA SER A 49 7.62 10.50 4.51
C SER A 49 6.32 9.71 4.34
N LYS A 50 6.36 8.59 3.58
CA LYS A 50 5.19 7.70 3.43
C LYS A 50 4.91 6.89 4.70
N VAL A 51 5.93 6.54 5.49
CA VAL A 51 5.77 5.92 6.81
C VAL A 51 5.04 6.87 7.73
N LYS A 52 5.47 8.15 7.76
CA LYS A 52 4.90 9.17 8.64
C LYS A 52 3.39 9.34 8.49
N ILE A 53 2.88 9.28 7.26
CA ILE A 53 1.45 9.51 6.98
C ILE A 53 0.64 8.21 6.89
N SER A 54 1.28 7.05 6.82
CA SER A 54 0.58 5.77 6.66
C SER A 54 -0.31 5.44 7.85
N GLY A 55 -1.40 4.72 7.60
CA GLY A 55 -2.34 4.34 8.65
C GLY A 55 -2.92 5.52 9.44
N GLY A 56 -3.07 6.69 8.80
CA GLY A 56 -3.56 7.91 9.46
C GLY A 56 -2.55 8.50 10.46
N GLY A 57 -1.25 8.38 10.19
CA GLY A 57 -0.18 8.86 11.06
C GLY A 57 0.28 7.84 12.11
N ARG A 58 -0.36 6.66 12.17
CA ARG A 58 -0.02 5.60 13.13
C ARG A 58 0.98 4.58 12.60
N CYS A 59 1.20 4.53 11.29
CA CYS A 59 1.96 3.51 10.55
C CYS A 59 1.35 2.10 10.67
N ASN A 60 0.49 1.73 9.70
CA ASN A 60 0.12 0.32 9.54
C ASN A 60 1.34 -0.48 9.06
N VAL A 61 1.95 -1.24 9.98
CA VAL A 61 3.21 -1.96 9.75
C VAL A 61 2.99 -3.16 8.85
N THR A 62 1.96 -3.96 9.14
CA THR A 62 1.59 -5.16 8.41
C THR A 62 0.13 -5.54 8.70
N ASN A 63 -0.33 -6.66 8.13
CA ASN A 63 -1.61 -7.29 8.47
C ASN A 63 -1.35 -8.65 9.11
N PHE A 64 -2.05 -8.97 10.20
CA PHE A 64 -1.89 -10.22 10.94
C PHE A 64 -2.55 -11.39 10.18
N CYS A 65 -2.07 -11.65 8.98
CA CYS A 65 -2.43 -12.80 8.17
C CYS A 65 -1.23 -13.75 8.08
N LEU A 66 -1.23 -14.79 8.89
CA LEU A 66 -0.09 -15.71 9.01
C LEU A 66 -0.04 -16.77 7.90
N ASP A 67 -1.14 -16.97 7.17
CA ASP A 67 -1.16 -17.83 5.99
C ASP A 67 -0.66 -17.06 4.77
N ASN A 68 0.50 -17.45 4.26
CA ASN A 68 1.13 -16.81 3.10
C ASN A 68 0.32 -16.92 1.80
N ALA A 69 -0.53 -17.94 1.66
CA ALA A 69 -1.38 -18.09 0.49
C ALA A 69 -2.55 -17.10 0.56
N ILE A 70 -3.19 -16.98 1.72
CA ILE A 70 -4.26 -16.00 1.96
C ILE A 70 -3.71 -14.58 1.87
N LEU A 71 -2.54 -14.31 2.48
CA LEU A 71 -1.90 -13.01 2.42
C LEU A 71 -1.60 -12.60 0.98
N SER A 72 -0.95 -13.48 0.21
CA SER A 72 -0.56 -13.19 -1.18
C SER A 72 -1.77 -13.01 -2.10
N ALA A 73 -2.91 -13.66 -1.83
CA ALA A 73 -4.14 -13.51 -2.61
C ALA A 73 -4.74 -12.08 -2.54
N ASN A 74 -4.34 -11.27 -1.54
CA ASN A 74 -4.73 -9.86 -1.47
C ASN A 74 -3.93 -8.95 -2.42
N TYR A 75 -2.92 -9.49 -3.12
CA TYR A 75 -2.15 -8.78 -4.12
C TYR A 75 -2.64 -9.16 -5.52
N PRO A 76 -3.35 -8.29 -6.24
CA PRO A 76 -3.93 -8.63 -7.56
C PRO A 76 -2.87 -8.96 -8.61
N ARG A 77 -1.63 -8.52 -8.40
CA ARG A 77 -0.49 -8.74 -9.30
C ARG A 77 0.73 -9.12 -8.46
N GLY A 78 1.52 -10.08 -8.95
CA GLY A 78 2.72 -10.58 -8.26
C GLY A 78 2.44 -11.49 -7.06
N ASN A 79 1.24 -12.04 -6.94
CA ASN A 79 0.85 -12.89 -5.81
C ASN A 79 1.70 -14.17 -5.70
N LYS A 80 2.08 -14.78 -6.82
CA LYS A 80 2.92 -15.99 -6.84
C LYS A 80 4.32 -15.70 -6.33
N GLU A 81 4.93 -14.62 -6.81
CA GLU A 81 6.26 -14.15 -6.41
C GLU A 81 6.25 -13.73 -4.93
N LEU A 82 5.23 -13.00 -4.52
CA LEU A 82 5.08 -12.57 -3.12
C LEU A 82 4.88 -13.76 -2.17
N ARG A 83 4.12 -14.77 -2.57
CA ARG A 83 3.96 -15.98 -1.76
C ARG A 83 5.30 -16.66 -1.47
N GLN A 84 6.19 -16.71 -2.46
CA GLN A 84 7.54 -17.24 -2.30
C GLN A 84 8.40 -16.34 -1.40
N LEU A 85 8.28 -15.02 -1.55
CA LEU A 85 9.01 -14.08 -0.69
C LEU A 85 8.54 -14.16 0.77
N PHE A 86 7.25 -14.28 1.01
CA PHE A 86 6.69 -14.43 2.36
C PHE A 86 7.11 -15.74 3.05
N SER A 87 7.53 -16.76 2.31
CA SER A 87 8.14 -17.96 2.93
C SER A 87 9.55 -17.72 3.46
N ASN A 88 10.23 -16.67 2.96
CA ASN A 88 11.56 -16.28 3.44
C ASN A 88 11.51 -15.19 4.52
N PHE A 89 10.51 -14.31 4.47
CA PHE A 89 10.28 -13.25 5.44
C PHE A 89 8.78 -12.96 5.56
N SER A 90 8.18 -13.52 6.59
CA SER A 90 6.73 -13.54 6.81
C SER A 90 6.23 -12.31 7.59
N VAL A 91 4.92 -12.27 7.81
CA VAL A 91 4.30 -11.32 8.74
C VAL A 91 4.84 -11.48 10.16
N GLN A 92 5.01 -12.74 10.60
CA GLN A 92 5.55 -13.00 11.94
C GLN A 92 6.99 -12.52 12.06
N ASP A 93 7.81 -12.71 11.01
CA ASP A 93 9.19 -12.22 10.98
C ASP A 93 9.22 -10.68 11.04
N THR A 94 8.31 -10.01 10.35
CA THR A 94 8.15 -8.55 10.42
C THR A 94 7.83 -8.09 11.84
N MET A 95 6.89 -8.75 12.51
CA MET A 95 6.50 -8.41 13.88
C MET A 95 7.65 -8.67 14.86
N ASN A 96 8.31 -9.81 14.76
CA ASN A 96 9.46 -10.17 15.57
C ASN A 96 10.63 -9.21 15.37
N TRP A 97 10.85 -8.77 14.11
CA TRP A 97 11.91 -7.82 13.78
C TRP A 97 11.71 -6.51 14.54
N PHE A 98 10.52 -5.90 14.50
CA PHE A 98 10.24 -4.67 15.23
C PHE A 98 10.29 -4.86 16.75
N GLN A 99 9.76 -5.96 17.26
CA GLN A 99 9.81 -6.28 18.68
C GLN A 99 11.25 -6.42 19.18
N ASN A 100 12.12 -7.07 18.41
CA ASN A 100 13.55 -7.20 18.71
C ASN A 100 14.31 -5.86 18.62
N GLN A 101 13.73 -4.87 17.95
CA GLN A 101 14.22 -3.50 17.91
C GLN A 101 13.52 -2.57 18.93
N GLU A 102 12.89 -3.13 19.95
CA GLU A 102 12.22 -2.40 21.05
C GLU A 102 11.03 -1.56 20.58
N VAL A 103 10.36 -1.95 19.51
CA VAL A 103 9.12 -1.35 19.05
C VAL A 103 7.98 -2.34 19.26
N PRO A 104 7.25 -2.25 20.38
CA PRO A 104 6.10 -3.12 20.62
C PRO A 104 4.98 -2.80 19.62
N LEU A 105 4.36 -3.85 19.11
CA LEU A 105 3.26 -3.79 18.17
C LEU A 105 1.96 -4.29 18.82
N LYS A 106 0.83 -3.81 18.30
CA LYS A 106 -0.51 -4.31 18.63
C LYS A 106 -1.25 -4.70 17.35
N ILE A 107 -2.15 -5.67 17.50
CA ILE A 107 -3.05 -6.13 16.45
C ILE A 107 -4.42 -5.53 16.74
N GLU A 108 -5.07 -4.94 15.74
CA GLU A 108 -6.46 -4.48 15.81
C GLU A 108 -7.42 -5.58 15.33
N ASP A 109 -8.72 -5.47 15.65
CA ASP A 109 -9.74 -6.48 15.36
C ASP A 109 -9.87 -6.83 13.87
N ASP A 110 -9.51 -5.92 12.99
CA ASP A 110 -9.50 -6.11 11.54
C ASP A 110 -8.17 -6.68 10.99
N GLY A 111 -7.27 -7.08 11.88
CA GLY A 111 -5.98 -7.67 11.56
C GLY A 111 -4.89 -6.68 11.20
N ARG A 112 -5.14 -5.37 11.20
CA ARG A 112 -4.09 -4.38 11.00
C ARG A 112 -3.15 -4.34 12.20
N VAL A 113 -1.87 -4.16 11.94
CA VAL A 113 -0.83 -4.13 12.96
C VAL A 113 -0.20 -2.74 13.03
N PHE A 114 -0.21 -2.16 14.22
CA PHE A 114 0.31 -0.82 14.48
C PHE A 114 1.34 -0.83 15.62
N PRO A 115 2.21 0.19 15.72
CA PRO A 115 2.96 0.43 16.95
C PRO A 115 2.00 0.60 18.14
N LEU A 116 2.38 0.07 19.29
CA LEU A 116 1.56 0.21 20.52
C LEU A 116 1.35 1.68 20.90
N SER A 117 2.32 2.55 20.57
CA SER A 117 2.26 4.00 20.76
C SER A 117 1.16 4.70 19.94
N ASN A 118 0.60 4.06 18.91
CA ASN A 118 -0.27 4.68 17.89
C ASN A 118 0.38 5.89 17.16
N ASP A 119 1.69 5.97 17.12
CA ASP A 119 2.43 7.02 16.40
C ASP A 119 3.47 6.42 15.47
N SER A 120 3.40 6.80 14.19
CA SER A 120 4.38 6.42 13.17
C SER A 120 5.80 6.85 13.51
N GLN A 121 5.95 7.84 14.42
CA GLN A 121 7.26 8.31 14.85
C GLN A 121 8.06 7.18 15.50
N SER A 122 7.44 6.27 16.24
CA SER A 122 8.14 5.11 16.84
C SER A 122 8.85 4.24 15.80
N ILE A 123 8.25 4.06 14.62
CA ILE A 123 8.88 3.32 13.51
C ILE A 123 10.02 4.14 12.89
N ILE A 124 9.83 5.45 12.72
CA ILE A 124 10.82 6.37 12.16
C ILE A 124 12.04 6.43 13.07
N ASP A 125 11.84 6.63 14.37
CA ASP A 125 12.92 6.72 15.37
C ASP A 125 13.69 5.39 15.45
N CYS A 126 13.01 4.26 15.37
CA CYS A 126 13.64 2.95 15.30
C CYS A 126 14.60 2.87 14.11
N PHE A 127 14.16 3.23 12.91
CA PHE A 127 15.00 3.18 11.72
C PHE A 127 16.19 4.13 11.80
N LEU A 128 15.98 5.36 12.26
CA LEU A 128 17.07 6.36 12.42
C LEU A 128 18.09 5.91 13.46
N ARG A 129 17.67 5.47 14.63
CA ARG A 129 18.51 4.92 15.70
C ARG A 129 19.37 3.75 15.22
N LEU A 130 18.79 2.86 14.43
CA LEU A 130 19.52 1.72 13.87
C LEU A 130 20.53 2.14 12.81
N CYS A 131 20.23 3.15 11.99
CA CYS A 131 21.20 3.70 11.05
C CYS A 131 22.38 4.32 11.78
N GLU A 132 22.15 5.05 12.85
CA GLU A 132 23.21 5.59 13.69
C GLU A 132 24.04 4.47 14.36
N LYS A 133 23.37 3.50 15.00
CA LYS A 133 24.02 2.34 15.65
C LYS A 133 24.95 1.58 14.71
N TYR A 134 24.57 1.42 13.45
CA TYR A 134 25.34 0.65 12.46
C TYR A 134 26.19 1.53 11.54
N ASN A 135 26.34 2.83 11.82
CA ASN A 135 27.10 3.79 11.02
C ASN A 135 26.69 3.81 9.53
N ILE A 136 25.39 3.69 9.27
CA ILE A 136 24.85 3.82 7.91
C ILE A 136 24.78 5.28 7.55
N LYS A 137 25.51 5.68 6.50
CA LYS A 137 25.50 7.06 6.01
C LYS A 137 24.18 7.38 5.33
N ILE A 138 23.61 8.55 5.60
CA ILE A 138 22.38 9.05 4.94
C ILE A 138 22.70 10.38 4.28
N THR A 139 22.49 10.46 2.97
CA THR A 139 22.69 11.67 2.17
C THR A 139 21.36 12.09 1.58
N THR A 140 20.78 13.17 2.11
CA THR A 140 19.53 13.77 1.62
C THR A 140 19.80 14.79 0.54
N GLN A 141 18.74 15.26 -0.16
CA GLN A 141 18.85 16.20 -1.30
C GLN A 141 19.78 15.71 -2.43
N CYS A 142 19.95 14.39 -2.53
CA CYS A 142 20.81 13.72 -3.48
C CYS A 142 19.96 12.91 -4.47
N GLU A 143 19.61 13.53 -5.57
CA GLU A 143 18.85 12.87 -6.66
C GLU A 143 19.78 12.12 -7.59
N VAL A 144 19.48 10.85 -7.86
CA VAL A 144 20.24 10.02 -8.81
C VAL A 144 19.58 10.14 -10.19
N PHE A 145 20.34 10.60 -11.18
CA PHE A 145 19.86 10.77 -12.56
C PHE A 145 20.24 9.61 -13.46
N ALA A 146 21.43 9.01 -13.23
CA ALA A 146 21.93 7.92 -14.03
C ALA A 146 22.76 6.96 -13.19
N ILE A 147 22.77 5.70 -13.63
CA ILE A 147 23.64 4.64 -13.12
C ILE A 147 24.37 4.06 -14.31
N GLU A 148 25.69 4.08 -14.26
CA GLU A 148 26.56 3.56 -15.30
C GLU A 148 27.27 2.31 -14.77
N PRO A 149 27.05 1.13 -15.35
CA PRO A 149 27.75 -0.08 -14.93
C PRO A 149 29.20 -0.05 -15.42
N GLY A 150 30.13 -0.29 -14.51
CA GLY A 150 31.53 -0.55 -14.81
C GLY A 150 31.85 -2.05 -14.73
N LYS A 151 33.12 -2.43 -14.84
CA LYS A 151 33.52 -3.84 -14.80
C LYS A 151 33.19 -4.54 -13.46
N ASN A 152 33.38 -3.84 -12.33
CA ASN A 152 33.16 -4.39 -10.99
C ASN A 152 32.46 -3.38 -10.04
N ASN A 153 31.94 -2.31 -10.59
CA ASN A 153 31.34 -1.21 -9.83
C ASN A 153 30.26 -0.51 -10.64
N PHE A 154 29.59 0.42 -10.00
CA PHE A 154 28.62 1.32 -10.59
C PHE A 154 29.03 2.75 -10.31
N THR A 155 28.87 3.62 -11.31
CA THR A 155 29.02 5.07 -11.17
C THR A 155 27.63 5.69 -11.19
N LEU A 156 27.26 6.39 -10.11
CA LEU A 156 25.97 7.08 -9.99
C LEU A 156 26.20 8.57 -10.23
N LYS A 157 25.48 9.15 -11.17
CA LYS A 157 25.43 10.60 -11.41
C LYS A 157 24.29 11.19 -10.59
N THR A 158 24.62 12.13 -9.73
CA THR A 158 23.67 12.69 -8.78
C THR A 158 23.72 14.21 -8.77
N SER A 159 22.72 14.84 -8.13
CA SER A 159 22.69 16.29 -7.91
C SER A 159 23.83 16.80 -6.99
N GLN A 160 24.52 15.92 -6.29
CA GLN A 160 25.68 16.24 -5.42
C GLN A 160 27.00 15.72 -5.99
N GLY A 161 27.08 15.43 -7.28
CA GLY A 161 28.29 14.94 -7.93
C GLY A 161 28.22 13.43 -8.24
N ILE A 162 29.40 12.84 -8.37
CA ILE A 162 29.58 11.44 -8.77
C ILE A 162 29.83 10.56 -7.55
N PHE A 163 29.05 9.49 -7.44
CA PHE A 163 29.21 8.46 -6.41
C PHE A 163 29.62 7.14 -7.06
N ASN A 164 30.52 6.40 -6.43
CA ASN A 164 30.90 5.05 -6.85
C ASN A 164 30.44 4.02 -5.83
N ALA A 165 29.95 2.89 -6.29
CA ALA A 165 29.51 1.78 -5.46
C ALA A 165 29.83 0.44 -6.11
N ASN A 166 30.05 -0.61 -5.31
CA ASN A 166 30.19 -1.98 -5.81
C ASN A 166 28.81 -2.60 -6.10
N HIS A 167 27.80 -2.21 -5.31
CA HIS A 167 26.42 -2.65 -5.50
C HIS A 167 25.48 -1.48 -5.34
N VAL A 168 24.35 -1.54 -6.04
CA VAL A 168 23.27 -0.54 -5.96
C VAL A 168 21.95 -1.27 -5.68
N ILE A 169 21.19 -0.77 -4.72
CA ILE A 169 19.84 -1.25 -4.40
C ILE A 169 18.85 -0.11 -4.67
N CYS A 170 17.89 -0.34 -5.57
CA CYS A 170 16.86 0.64 -5.90
C CYS A 170 15.63 0.48 -5.01
N CYS A 171 15.40 1.44 -4.12
CA CYS A 171 14.26 1.52 -3.20
C CYS A 171 13.43 2.78 -3.41
N ILE A 172 13.28 3.23 -4.66
CA ILE A 172 12.67 4.52 -5.03
C ILE A 172 11.15 4.58 -4.80
N GLY A 173 10.51 3.44 -4.52
CA GLY A 173 9.06 3.36 -4.36
C GLY A 173 8.29 3.52 -5.67
N GLY A 174 6.98 3.71 -5.57
CA GLY A 174 6.11 3.91 -6.72
C GLY A 174 6.05 5.37 -7.16
N HIS A 175 6.11 5.59 -8.48
CA HIS A 175 5.93 6.88 -9.14
C HIS A 175 4.87 6.79 -10.23
N ALA A 176 4.08 7.84 -10.39
CA ALA A 176 3.06 7.90 -11.45
C ALA A 176 3.66 8.17 -12.85
N LYS A 177 4.81 8.85 -12.92
CA LYS A 177 5.45 9.23 -14.18
C LYS A 177 6.48 8.20 -14.60
N LEU A 178 6.37 7.70 -15.85
CA LEU A 178 7.31 6.73 -16.43
C LEU A 178 8.76 7.24 -16.42
N GLY A 179 8.98 8.53 -16.65
CA GLY A 179 10.30 9.16 -16.63
C GLY A 179 11.07 9.00 -15.31
N SER A 180 10.36 8.79 -14.19
CA SER A 180 11.02 8.52 -12.90
C SER A 180 11.77 7.19 -12.85
N TYR A 181 11.57 6.31 -13.83
CA TYR A 181 12.23 5.02 -13.96
C TYR A 181 13.26 4.98 -15.07
N GLN A 182 13.51 6.12 -15.76
CA GLN A 182 14.37 6.15 -16.95
C GLN A 182 15.78 5.66 -16.67
N PHE A 183 16.36 6.00 -15.53
CA PHE A 183 17.71 5.56 -15.17
C PHE A 183 17.80 4.03 -14.96
N ILE A 184 16.68 3.36 -14.62
CA ILE A 184 16.58 1.90 -14.54
C ILE A 184 16.39 1.31 -15.94
N ALA A 185 15.58 1.95 -16.79
CA ALA A 185 15.39 1.54 -18.17
C ALA A 185 16.71 1.59 -18.96
N ASN A 186 17.54 2.60 -18.72
CA ASN A 186 18.84 2.76 -19.35
C ASN A 186 19.84 1.64 -18.98
N LEU A 187 19.58 0.87 -17.91
CA LEU A 187 20.33 -0.33 -17.56
C LEU A 187 19.85 -1.60 -18.30
N GLY A 188 18.91 -1.45 -19.24
CA GLY A 188 18.35 -2.56 -20.02
C GLY A 188 17.09 -3.19 -19.42
N HIS A 189 16.56 -2.66 -18.33
CA HIS A 189 15.30 -3.16 -17.74
C HIS A 189 14.08 -2.69 -18.54
N LYS A 190 13.18 -3.62 -18.84
CA LYS A 190 11.87 -3.27 -19.42
C LYS A 190 10.97 -2.69 -18.34
N ILE A 191 10.57 -1.45 -18.48
CA ILE A 191 9.64 -0.79 -17.56
C ILE A 191 8.21 -0.90 -18.10
N ILE A 192 7.32 -1.46 -17.31
CA ILE A 192 5.88 -1.44 -17.60
C ILE A 192 5.31 -0.13 -17.06
N SER A 193 4.59 0.59 -17.92
CA SER A 193 3.99 1.88 -17.53
C SER A 193 3.11 1.73 -16.29
N PRO A 194 3.32 2.55 -15.25
CA PRO A 194 2.50 2.51 -14.07
C PRO A 194 1.09 3.00 -14.39
N ILE A 195 0.10 2.31 -13.85
CA ILE A 195 -1.32 2.70 -13.90
C ILE A 195 -1.86 2.83 -12.48
N PRO A 196 -2.86 3.69 -12.25
CA PRO A 196 -3.57 3.74 -10.98
C PRO A 196 -4.11 2.37 -10.60
N SER A 197 -3.93 1.96 -9.36
CA SER A 197 -4.32 0.61 -8.91
C SER A 197 -5.04 0.59 -7.57
N LEU A 198 -5.33 1.73 -7.00
CA LEU A 198 -6.13 1.87 -5.77
C LEU A 198 -6.76 3.26 -5.78
N PHE A 199 -8.03 3.36 -6.11
CA PHE A 199 -8.71 4.64 -6.29
C PHE A 199 -10.21 4.54 -5.99
N THR A 200 -10.80 5.70 -5.79
CA THR A 200 -12.24 5.90 -5.56
C THR A 200 -12.97 6.04 -6.88
N PHE A 201 -14.27 5.74 -6.90
CA PHE A 201 -15.12 5.96 -8.07
C PHE A 201 -15.76 7.35 -7.99
N ASN A 202 -15.53 8.15 -9.00
CA ASN A 202 -16.07 9.50 -9.08
C ASN A 202 -17.40 9.50 -9.85
N LEU A 203 -18.41 10.17 -9.29
CA LEU A 203 -19.67 10.47 -9.95
C LEU A 203 -19.73 11.97 -10.21
N THR A 204 -19.60 12.37 -11.47
CA THR A 204 -19.62 13.81 -11.81
C THR A 204 -21.03 14.37 -11.65
N LYS A 205 -21.17 15.37 -10.75
CA LYS A 205 -22.42 16.16 -10.54
C LYS A 205 -23.67 15.32 -10.21
N HIS A 206 -23.53 14.16 -9.60
CA HIS A 206 -24.68 13.35 -9.19
C HIS A 206 -25.24 13.83 -7.83
N PRO A 207 -26.57 13.97 -7.67
CA PRO A 207 -27.20 14.45 -6.42
C PRO A 207 -26.79 13.67 -5.19
N ILE A 208 -26.64 12.35 -5.29
CA ILE A 208 -26.23 11.46 -4.20
C ILE A 208 -24.99 11.94 -3.47
N ASN A 209 -24.03 12.55 -4.19
CA ASN A 209 -22.78 13.04 -3.62
C ASN A 209 -23.02 14.17 -2.59
N LYS A 210 -24.00 15.04 -2.85
CA LYS A 210 -24.34 16.16 -1.98
C LYS A 210 -25.28 15.73 -0.86
N GLU A 211 -26.28 14.93 -1.20
CA GLU A 211 -27.37 14.58 -0.29
C GLU A 211 -26.96 13.51 0.73
N LEU A 212 -26.10 12.56 0.33
CA LEU A 212 -25.73 11.40 1.13
C LEU A 212 -24.26 11.34 1.54
N GLN A 213 -23.47 12.39 1.30
CA GLN A 213 -22.06 12.39 1.71
C GLN A 213 -21.89 12.06 3.21
N GLY A 214 -20.88 11.28 3.51
CA GLY A 214 -20.54 10.84 4.87
C GLY A 214 -21.30 9.58 5.30
N ILE A 215 -22.28 9.11 4.52
CA ILE A 215 -22.96 7.86 4.82
C ILE A 215 -22.04 6.69 4.48
N SER A 216 -21.91 5.76 5.44
CA SER A 216 -21.21 4.49 5.26
C SER A 216 -22.18 3.32 5.44
N VAL A 217 -22.11 2.36 4.54
CA VAL A 217 -22.81 1.07 4.65
C VAL A 217 -21.75 -0.01 4.86
N THR A 218 -21.87 -0.79 5.92
CA THR A 218 -20.83 -1.74 6.35
C THR A 218 -20.73 -2.97 5.46
N ASP A 219 -21.83 -3.37 4.82
CA ASP A 219 -21.89 -4.57 3.99
C ASP A 219 -22.66 -4.30 2.69
N ALA A 220 -21.98 -3.72 1.74
CA ALA A 220 -22.49 -3.51 0.40
C ALA A 220 -21.67 -4.31 -0.62
N GLU A 221 -22.28 -4.64 -1.77
CA GLU A 221 -21.62 -5.28 -2.89
C GLU A 221 -21.51 -4.30 -4.05
N VAL A 222 -20.32 -4.14 -4.60
CA VAL A 222 -20.03 -3.24 -5.74
C VAL A 222 -19.63 -4.09 -6.95
N LYS A 223 -20.25 -3.82 -8.10
CA LYS A 223 -19.97 -4.47 -9.38
C LYS A 223 -19.75 -3.40 -10.44
N VAL A 224 -18.76 -3.59 -11.31
CA VAL A 224 -18.54 -2.75 -12.50
C VAL A 224 -19.07 -3.49 -13.71
N ASP A 225 -19.84 -2.79 -14.56
CA ASP A 225 -20.44 -3.35 -15.76
C ASP A 225 -19.36 -3.73 -16.78
N GLY A 226 -19.51 -4.91 -17.36
CA GLY A 226 -18.57 -5.44 -18.35
C GLY A 226 -17.23 -5.92 -17.77
N ILE A 227 -17.10 -5.98 -16.44
CA ILE A 227 -15.98 -6.61 -15.74
C ILE A 227 -16.53 -7.70 -14.82
N LYS A 228 -15.95 -8.92 -14.91
CA LYS A 228 -16.36 -10.05 -14.05
C LYS A 228 -15.75 -9.95 -12.63
N LEU A 229 -15.88 -8.78 -12.03
CA LEU A 229 -15.37 -8.49 -10.71
C LEU A 229 -16.47 -7.93 -9.82
N VAL A 230 -16.57 -8.51 -8.64
CA VAL A 230 -17.48 -8.07 -7.57
C VAL A 230 -16.65 -7.92 -6.31
N SER A 231 -16.91 -6.87 -5.54
CA SER A 231 -16.30 -6.67 -4.24
C SER A 231 -17.35 -6.37 -3.20
N ARG A 232 -17.27 -7.03 -2.05
CA ARG A 232 -18.17 -6.85 -0.91
C ARG A 232 -17.41 -6.29 0.28
N GLY A 233 -18.05 -5.41 1.02
CA GLY A 233 -17.55 -4.77 2.22
C GLY A 233 -18.08 -3.36 2.42
N PRO A 234 -17.45 -2.57 3.30
CA PRO A 234 -17.88 -1.20 3.55
C PRO A 234 -17.76 -0.30 2.31
N VAL A 235 -18.82 0.48 2.06
CA VAL A 235 -18.88 1.53 1.05
C VAL A 235 -19.17 2.85 1.71
N LEU A 236 -18.40 3.88 1.36
CA LEU A 236 -18.55 5.26 1.85
C LEU A 236 -18.97 6.17 0.71
N ILE A 237 -20.05 6.93 0.89
CA ILE A 237 -20.48 7.99 -0.03
C ILE A 237 -19.69 9.26 0.31
N THR A 238 -18.99 9.81 -0.67
CA THR A 238 -18.19 11.02 -0.55
C THR A 238 -18.79 12.16 -1.40
N HIS A 239 -18.29 13.37 -1.25
CA HIS A 239 -18.74 14.50 -2.05
C HIS A 239 -18.35 14.40 -3.55
N TRP A 240 -17.49 13.47 -3.94
CA TRP A 240 -17.13 13.19 -5.35
C TRP A 240 -17.67 11.87 -5.88
N GLY A 241 -18.18 10.97 -5.04
CA GLY A 241 -18.64 9.65 -5.46
C GLY A 241 -18.49 8.61 -4.36
N PHE A 242 -17.93 7.45 -4.67
CA PHE A 242 -17.88 6.31 -3.77
C PHE A 242 -16.44 5.92 -3.42
N SER A 243 -16.24 5.60 -2.14
CA SER A 243 -15.00 5.09 -1.56
C SER A 243 -15.31 3.94 -0.59
N GLY A 244 -14.34 3.57 0.22
CA GLY A 244 -14.46 2.49 1.19
C GLY A 244 -13.81 1.21 0.71
N PRO A 245 -13.60 0.24 1.61
CA PRO A 245 -12.86 -0.99 1.32
C PRO A 245 -13.36 -1.78 0.11
N ALA A 246 -14.68 -1.88 -0.11
CA ALA A 246 -15.23 -2.57 -1.26
C ALA A 246 -14.84 -1.91 -2.58
N VAL A 247 -14.93 -0.58 -2.66
CA VAL A 247 -14.58 0.19 -3.86
C VAL A 247 -13.07 0.13 -4.12
N LEU A 248 -12.26 0.34 -3.08
CA LEU A 248 -10.80 0.30 -3.18
C LEU A 248 -10.30 -1.08 -3.61
N LYS A 249 -10.86 -2.16 -3.05
CA LYS A 249 -10.52 -3.52 -3.45
C LYS A 249 -10.89 -3.77 -4.91
N LEU A 250 -12.09 -3.35 -5.32
CA LEU A 250 -12.56 -3.51 -6.71
C LEU A 250 -11.64 -2.77 -7.68
N SER A 251 -11.26 -1.51 -7.37
CA SER A 251 -10.34 -0.73 -8.20
C SER A 251 -8.94 -1.36 -8.31
N ALA A 252 -8.46 -1.99 -7.23
CA ALA A 252 -7.16 -2.66 -7.24
C ALA A 252 -7.16 -3.92 -8.10
N PHE A 253 -8.18 -4.75 -8.01
CA PHE A 253 -8.29 -5.99 -8.78
C PHE A 253 -8.64 -5.73 -10.24
N GLY A 254 -9.51 -4.77 -10.53
CA GLY A 254 -9.93 -4.38 -11.88
C GLY A 254 -9.08 -3.27 -12.52
N ALA A 255 -7.89 -2.97 -11.99
CA ALA A 255 -7.11 -1.81 -12.43
C ALA A 255 -6.76 -1.82 -13.91
N LYS A 256 -6.46 -2.99 -14.50
CA LYS A 256 -6.14 -3.11 -15.93
C LYS A 256 -7.37 -2.90 -16.79
N GLU A 257 -8.45 -3.58 -16.48
CA GLU A 257 -9.72 -3.49 -17.20
C GLU A 257 -10.30 -2.07 -17.12
N LEU A 258 -10.16 -1.41 -15.98
CA LEU A 258 -10.58 -0.02 -15.82
C LEU A 258 -9.69 0.94 -16.61
N PHE A 259 -8.39 0.69 -16.66
CA PHE A 259 -7.46 1.43 -17.50
C PHE A 259 -7.80 1.30 -19.00
N GLU A 260 -8.09 0.08 -19.48
CA GLU A 260 -8.48 -0.21 -20.87
C GLU A 260 -9.80 0.48 -21.26
N LYS A 261 -10.62 0.86 -20.29
CA LYS A 261 -11.87 1.63 -20.45
C LYS A 261 -11.67 3.14 -20.21
N ASP A 262 -10.44 3.61 -20.18
CA ASP A 262 -10.11 5.02 -19.82
C ASP A 262 -10.82 5.50 -18.54
N TYR A 263 -11.01 4.56 -17.59
CA TYR A 263 -11.74 4.78 -16.34
C TYR A 263 -13.20 5.25 -16.49
N ASN A 264 -13.79 5.11 -17.68
CA ASN A 264 -15.20 5.38 -17.95
C ASN A 264 -15.98 4.08 -17.86
N CYS A 265 -16.79 3.93 -16.83
CA CYS A 265 -17.58 2.73 -16.62
C CYS A 265 -18.85 3.03 -15.82
N SER A 266 -19.85 2.20 -16.03
CA SER A 266 -21.00 2.12 -15.14
C SER A 266 -20.73 1.10 -14.05
N PHE A 267 -21.29 1.32 -12.87
CA PHE A 267 -21.22 0.37 -11.77
C PHE A 267 -22.54 0.36 -10.99
N SER A 268 -22.79 -0.74 -10.33
CA SER A 268 -23.95 -0.94 -9.47
C SER A 268 -23.53 -1.24 -8.05
N ILE A 269 -24.32 -0.78 -7.09
CA ILE A 269 -24.13 -1.07 -5.66
C ILE A 269 -25.39 -1.72 -5.13
N LYS A 270 -25.23 -2.95 -4.62
CA LYS A 270 -26.24 -3.63 -3.82
C LYS A 270 -25.97 -3.31 -2.35
N TRP A 271 -26.81 -2.48 -1.77
CA TRP A 271 -26.61 -1.95 -0.41
C TRP A 271 -26.77 -2.98 0.70
N LEU A 272 -27.43 -4.11 0.43
CA LEU A 272 -27.55 -5.28 1.30
C LEU A 272 -26.70 -6.41 0.71
N GLY A 273 -25.40 -6.24 0.76
CA GLY A 273 -24.41 -7.09 0.08
C GLY A 273 -24.48 -8.55 0.45
N GLY A 274 -24.84 -8.86 1.71
CA GLY A 274 -24.95 -10.20 2.25
C GLY A 274 -26.15 -10.99 1.81
N LEU A 275 -27.16 -10.34 1.25
CA LEU A 275 -28.43 -10.98 0.90
C LEU A 275 -28.52 -11.23 -0.62
N SER A 276 -29.18 -12.31 -1.00
CA SER A 276 -29.61 -12.54 -2.39
C SER A 276 -30.77 -11.59 -2.76
N TYR A 277 -31.03 -11.41 -4.04
CA TYR A 277 -32.17 -10.60 -4.48
C TYR A 277 -33.50 -11.14 -3.96
N SER A 278 -33.70 -12.46 -3.95
CA SER A 278 -34.91 -13.10 -3.42
C SER A 278 -35.11 -12.87 -1.91
N GLU A 279 -34.02 -12.85 -1.14
CA GLU A 279 -34.10 -12.51 0.28
C GLU A 279 -34.47 -11.05 0.50
N ILE A 280 -33.92 -10.14 -0.33
CA ILE A 280 -34.29 -8.72 -0.27
C ILE A 280 -35.76 -8.51 -0.64
N GLU A 281 -36.24 -9.17 -1.71
CA GLU A 281 -37.65 -9.13 -2.11
C GLU A 281 -38.58 -9.63 -1.00
N ASN A 282 -38.24 -10.73 -0.35
CA ASN A 282 -39.01 -11.26 0.78
C ASN A 282 -39.05 -10.28 1.96
N LEU A 283 -37.90 -9.65 2.28
CA LEU A 283 -37.86 -8.63 3.35
C LEU A 283 -38.73 -7.41 3.03
N VAL A 284 -38.72 -6.94 1.79
CA VAL A 284 -39.58 -5.84 1.35
C VAL A 284 -41.06 -6.25 1.44
N PHE A 285 -41.41 -7.46 1.00
CA PHE A 285 -42.76 -7.99 1.05
C PHE A 285 -43.28 -8.15 2.50
N GLU A 286 -42.48 -8.69 3.40
CA GLU A 286 -42.81 -8.77 4.82
C GLU A 286 -42.96 -7.40 5.48
N LEU A 287 -42.13 -6.43 5.10
CA LEU A 287 -42.27 -5.04 5.57
C LEU A 287 -43.60 -4.42 5.12
N GLN A 288 -43.99 -4.66 3.86
CA GLN A 288 -45.28 -4.19 3.33
C GLN A 288 -46.49 -4.83 4.06
N LYS A 289 -46.42 -6.13 4.36
CA LYS A 289 -47.49 -6.83 5.10
C LYS A 289 -47.65 -6.35 6.53
N THR A 290 -46.52 -6.18 7.22
CA THR A 290 -46.53 -5.85 8.66
C THR A 290 -46.76 -4.39 8.95
N LYS A 291 -46.43 -3.51 8.02
CA LYS A 291 -46.50 -2.04 8.15
C LYS A 291 -47.23 -1.36 7.00
N HIS A 292 -48.32 -1.95 6.53
CA HIS A 292 -49.09 -1.48 5.37
C HIS A 292 -49.63 -0.06 5.50
N THR A 293 -49.72 0.49 6.72
CA THR A 293 -50.15 1.88 6.99
C THR A 293 -48.98 2.85 7.13
N ALA A 294 -47.75 2.36 7.21
CA ALA A 294 -46.55 3.18 7.33
C ALA A 294 -45.97 3.54 5.96
N LEU A 295 -45.45 4.74 5.85
CA LEU A 295 -44.74 5.15 4.64
C LEU A 295 -43.48 4.25 4.43
N PRO A 296 -43.24 3.74 3.21
CA PRO A 296 -42.14 2.81 2.94
C PRO A 296 -40.78 3.29 3.44
N TYR A 297 -40.49 4.57 3.31
CA TYR A 297 -39.22 5.20 3.71
C TYR A 297 -39.05 5.36 5.24
N SER A 298 -40.09 5.14 6.04
CA SER A 298 -40.03 5.30 7.52
C SER A 298 -39.31 4.16 8.23
N ASN A 299 -39.12 3.04 7.57
CA ASN A 299 -38.58 1.81 8.17
C ASN A 299 -37.44 1.23 7.33
N PRO A 300 -36.18 1.64 7.56
CA PRO A 300 -35.04 1.12 6.84
C PRO A 300 -34.90 -0.40 6.99
N LEU A 301 -34.58 -1.09 5.89
CA LEU A 301 -34.31 -2.52 5.88
C LEU A 301 -32.93 -2.81 6.49
N ASN A 302 -32.86 -3.82 7.36
CA ASN A 302 -31.61 -4.44 7.85
C ASN A 302 -30.47 -3.46 8.20
N GLY A 303 -30.81 -2.37 8.92
CA GLY A 303 -29.79 -1.44 9.38
C GLY A 303 -29.21 -0.53 8.31
N LEU A 304 -29.85 -0.42 7.16
CA LEU A 304 -29.49 0.63 6.20
C LEU A 304 -29.62 2.01 6.84
N PRO A 305 -28.70 2.95 6.61
CA PRO A 305 -28.82 4.30 7.10
C PRO A 305 -30.12 4.95 6.60
N LYS A 306 -30.89 5.56 7.51
CA LYS A 306 -32.21 6.13 7.20
C LYS A 306 -32.19 7.06 6.00
N ARG A 307 -31.21 7.98 5.94
CA ARG A 307 -31.07 8.91 4.80
C ARG A 307 -30.85 8.23 3.46
N LEU A 308 -30.12 7.09 3.44
CA LEU A 308 -29.92 6.31 2.22
C LEU A 308 -31.21 5.58 1.82
N TRP A 309 -31.95 5.08 2.79
CA TRP A 309 -33.23 4.42 2.54
C TRP A 309 -34.31 5.39 2.03
N GLU A 310 -34.35 6.61 2.58
CA GLU A 310 -35.25 7.68 2.14
C GLU A 310 -34.96 8.16 0.71
N TYR A 311 -33.68 8.21 0.33
CA TYR A 311 -33.22 8.57 -1.02
C TYR A 311 -33.65 7.54 -2.06
#